data_239f36b5c7b45053e39a866808616ca9
#
_entry.id   239f36b5c7b45053e39a866808616ca9
#
_cell.length_a   1.000
_cell.length_b   1.000
_cell.length_c   1.000
_cell.angle_alpha   90.00
_cell.angle_beta   90.00
_cell.angle_gamma   90.00
#
_symmetry.space_group_name_H-M   'P 1'
#
loop_
_entity.id
_entity.type
_entity.pdbx_description
1 polymer ?
#
loop_
_entity_poly.entity_id
_entity_poly.type
_entity_poly.pdbx_seq_one_letter_code
_entity_poly.pdbx_strand_id
1 'polypeptide(L)'
;VLFGGAIFGLFSGFYYWWPKMFGKMLNERLGSWNFWFMVIGMNMTFGPMHILGLQGQPRRMYQWTEARAGEGFFNIAFWNLVASIGSLVLTFGILLFLINIAITARSKVRAPLDPWNARSLEWMTSSPPKEHNFDSIPHVHHLDEFFHRKYEEDPVTHTMREVATAEQILAELERNADTNIHMPSPSYWPLVLAAGL
;
A
#
# COMPACT_ATOMS: atom_id res chain seq x y z
N VAL A 1 13.84 -11.97 0.07
CA VAL A 1 13.43 -11.36 1.34
C VAL A 1 13.03 -9.91 1.15
N LEU A 2 13.96 -9.06 0.67
CA LEU A 2 13.71 -7.61 0.53
C LEU A 2 12.52 -7.31 -0.39
N PHE A 3 12.47 -7.88 -1.59
CA PHE A 3 11.38 -7.65 -2.53
C PHE A 3 10.06 -8.21 -2.00
N GLY A 4 10.03 -9.46 -1.57
CA GLY A 4 8.81 -10.12 -1.09
C GLY A 4 8.27 -9.55 0.21
N GLY A 5 9.13 -9.10 1.14
CA GLY A 5 8.70 -8.50 2.40
C GLY A 5 8.42 -7.00 2.28
N ALA A 6 9.45 -6.22 1.92
CA ALA A 6 9.35 -4.76 1.96
C ALA A 6 8.50 -4.18 0.81
N ILE A 7 8.73 -4.61 -0.43
CA ILE A 7 8.05 -4.01 -1.59
C ILE A 7 6.55 -4.35 -1.59
N PHE A 8 6.16 -5.61 -1.31
CA PHE A 8 4.75 -5.95 -1.21
C PHE A 8 4.05 -5.24 -0.05
N GLY A 9 4.74 -5.10 1.11
CA GLY A 9 4.24 -4.30 2.22
C GLY A 9 4.02 -2.84 1.85
N LEU A 10 4.96 -2.24 1.10
CA LEU A 10 4.85 -0.88 0.61
C LEU A 10 3.64 -0.72 -0.32
N PHE A 11 3.44 -1.61 -1.30
CA PHE A 11 2.26 -1.58 -2.17
C PHE A 11 0.96 -1.75 -1.39
N SER A 12 0.91 -2.67 -0.42
CA SER A 12 -0.24 -2.83 0.47
C SER A 12 -0.57 -1.53 1.20
N GLY A 13 0.44 -0.86 1.78
CA GLY A 13 0.28 0.44 2.42
C GLY A 13 -0.21 1.51 1.45
N PHE A 14 0.33 1.57 0.22
CA PHE A 14 -0.14 2.51 -0.78
C PHE A 14 -1.62 2.32 -1.12
N TYR A 15 -2.08 1.11 -1.38
CA TYR A 15 -3.49 0.85 -1.67
C TYR A 15 -4.39 1.16 -0.48
N TYR A 16 -3.96 0.83 0.74
CA TYR A 16 -4.73 1.04 1.96
C TYR A 16 -4.88 2.53 2.30
N TRP A 17 -3.79 3.30 2.31
CA TRP A 17 -3.81 4.71 2.70
C TRP A 17 -4.03 5.69 1.56
N TRP A 18 -4.02 5.25 0.31
CA TRP A 18 -4.24 6.13 -0.84
C TRP A 18 -5.49 6.99 -0.74
N PRO A 19 -6.68 6.45 -0.35
CA PRO A 19 -7.89 7.25 -0.17
C PRO A 19 -7.70 8.36 0.87
N LYS A 20 -6.99 8.07 1.95
CA LYS A 20 -6.69 9.04 3.02
C LYS A 20 -5.72 10.11 2.55
N MET A 21 -4.65 9.73 1.86
CA MET A 21 -3.59 10.67 1.42
C MET A 21 -4.06 11.62 0.32
N PHE A 22 -4.88 11.14 -0.62
CA PHE A 22 -5.24 11.88 -1.84
C PHE A 22 -6.74 12.13 -2.00
N GLY A 23 -7.58 11.63 -1.11
CA GLY A 23 -9.03 11.76 -1.18
C GLY A 23 -9.68 11.08 -2.39
N LYS A 24 -9.02 10.09 -3.00
CA LYS A 24 -9.47 9.36 -4.19
C LYS A 24 -9.21 7.88 -4.06
N MET A 25 -10.11 7.02 -4.57
CA MET A 25 -9.90 5.58 -4.62
C MET A 25 -9.10 5.18 -5.85
N LEU A 26 -8.10 4.30 -5.67
CA LEU A 26 -7.46 3.59 -6.78
C LEU A 26 -8.45 2.61 -7.41
N ASN A 27 -8.28 2.32 -8.72
CA ASN A 27 -9.13 1.37 -9.41
C ASN A 27 -8.80 -0.05 -8.94
N GLU A 28 -9.80 -0.73 -8.33
CA GLU A 28 -9.67 -2.08 -7.76
C GLU A 28 -9.30 -3.14 -8.81
N ARG A 29 -9.85 -3.05 -10.03
CA ARG A 29 -9.54 -4.01 -11.10
C ARG A 29 -8.08 -3.92 -11.53
N LEU A 30 -7.57 -2.70 -11.72
CA LEU A 30 -6.16 -2.49 -12.02
C LEU A 30 -5.27 -2.88 -10.85
N GLY A 31 -5.73 -2.66 -9.61
CA GLY A 31 -5.06 -3.11 -8.40
C GLY A 31 -4.92 -4.64 -8.33
N SER A 32 -5.98 -5.37 -8.62
CA SER A 32 -5.95 -6.84 -8.69
C SER A 32 -4.99 -7.34 -9.76
N TRP A 33 -5.00 -6.74 -10.95
CA TRP A 33 -4.03 -7.09 -12.00
C TRP A 33 -2.59 -6.78 -11.58
N ASN A 34 -2.33 -5.61 -11.02
CA ASN A 34 -1.02 -5.26 -10.46
C ASN A 34 -0.54 -6.31 -9.46
N PHE A 35 -1.39 -6.68 -8.49
CA PHE A 35 -1.06 -7.69 -7.49
C PHE A 35 -0.67 -9.03 -8.12
N TRP A 36 -1.50 -9.59 -9.03
CA TRP A 36 -1.22 -10.87 -9.64
C TRP A 36 0.02 -10.87 -10.53
N PHE A 37 0.22 -9.83 -11.33
CA PHE A 37 1.44 -9.69 -12.13
C PHE A 37 2.69 -9.58 -11.25
N MET A 38 2.61 -8.87 -10.13
CA MET A 38 3.72 -8.80 -9.19
C MET A 38 4.00 -10.14 -8.51
N VAL A 39 2.99 -10.87 -8.03
CA VAL A 39 3.14 -12.18 -7.38
C VAL A 39 3.72 -13.19 -8.36
N ILE A 40 3.15 -13.31 -9.54
CA ILE A 40 3.62 -14.25 -10.59
C ILE A 40 5.04 -13.86 -11.03
N GLY A 41 5.26 -12.59 -11.36
CA GLY A 41 6.55 -12.09 -11.81
C GLY A 41 7.66 -12.26 -10.77
N MET A 42 7.36 -12.02 -9.49
CA MET A 42 8.30 -12.26 -8.40
C MET A 42 8.69 -13.74 -8.30
N ASN A 43 7.71 -14.65 -8.31
CA ASN A 43 7.99 -16.08 -8.23
C ASN A 43 8.73 -16.59 -9.46
N MET A 44 8.37 -16.13 -10.66
CA MET A 44 9.08 -16.47 -11.90
C MET A 44 10.50 -15.88 -11.96
N THR A 45 10.75 -14.75 -11.33
CA THR A 45 12.09 -14.14 -11.28
C THR A 45 12.98 -14.84 -10.26
N PHE A 46 12.53 -14.89 -9.01
CA PHE A 46 13.38 -15.32 -7.90
C PHE A 46 13.32 -16.83 -7.62
N GLY A 47 12.22 -17.52 -7.96
CA GLY A 47 12.11 -18.98 -7.84
C GLY A 47 13.21 -19.71 -8.61
N PRO A 48 13.36 -19.46 -9.93
CA PRO A 48 14.43 -20.05 -10.72
C PRO A 48 15.85 -19.78 -10.19
N MET A 49 16.06 -18.61 -9.58
CA MET A 49 17.37 -18.26 -9.01
C MET A 49 17.80 -19.21 -7.88
N HIS A 50 16.86 -19.79 -7.12
CA HIS A 50 17.17 -20.81 -6.13
C HIS A 50 17.64 -22.10 -6.80
N ILE A 51 16.97 -22.53 -7.88
CA ILE A 51 17.36 -23.70 -8.67
C ILE A 51 18.76 -23.49 -9.26
N LEU A 52 19.00 -22.33 -9.86
CA LEU A 52 20.30 -21.95 -10.44
C LEU A 52 21.41 -21.95 -9.39
N GLY A 53 21.12 -21.44 -8.19
CA GLY A 53 22.07 -21.46 -7.07
C GLY A 53 22.43 -22.88 -6.63
N LEU A 54 21.45 -23.79 -6.55
CA LEU A 54 21.68 -25.20 -6.25
C LEU A 54 22.49 -25.91 -7.35
N GLN A 55 22.38 -25.47 -8.59
CA GLN A 55 23.19 -25.97 -9.72
C GLN A 55 24.60 -25.37 -9.76
N GLY A 56 24.96 -24.52 -8.79
CA GLY A 56 26.30 -23.96 -8.68
C GLY A 56 26.53 -22.70 -9.51
N GLN A 57 25.47 -22.00 -9.93
CA GLN A 57 25.61 -20.70 -10.61
C GLN A 57 26.06 -19.62 -9.60
N PRO A 58 27.28 -19.06 -9.72
CA PRO A 58 27.74 -18.00 -8.84
C PRO A 58 27.00 -16.67 -9.12
N ARG A 59 27.01 -15.76 -8.13
CA ARG A 59 26.48 -14.41 -8.29
C ARG A 59 27.28 -13.59 -9.31
N ARG A 60 26.64 -12.61 -9.96
CA ARG A 60 27.29 -11.65 -10.85
C ARG A 60 27.97 -12.26 -12.07
N MET A 61 27.44 -13.38 -12.58
CA MET A 61 27.94 -13.93 -13.84
C MET A 61 27.46 -13.07 -15.01
N TYR A 62 28.40 -12.69 -15.85
CA TYR A 62 28.12 -12.02 -17.11
C TYR A 62 27.75 -13.03 -18.22
N GLN A 63 28.44 -14.16 -18.25
CA GLN A 63 28.27 -15.19 -19.28
C GLN A 63 28.54 -16.57 -18.69
N TRP A 64 27.85 -17.60 -19.15
CA TRP A 64 28.12 -19.00 -18.87
C TRP A 64 28.55 -19.72 -20.14
N THR A 65 29.46 -20.68 -19.99
CA THR A 65 29.93 -21.52 -21.08
C THR A 65 28.90 -22.62 -21.37
N GLU A 66 28.81 -23.05 -22.64
CA GLU A 66 27.92 -24.16 -23.06
C GLU A 66 28.15 -25.44 -22.26
N ALA A 67 29.37 -25.71 -21.84
CA ALA A 67 29.72 -26.86 -21.00
C ALA A 67 29.02 -26.89 -19.62
N ARG A 68 28.48 -25.74 -19.14
CA ARG A 68 27.70 -25.63 -17.92
C ARG A 68 26.21 -25.48 -18.17
N ALA A 69 25.76 -25.49 -19.43
CA ALA A 69 24.35 -25.29 -19.75
C ALA A 69 23.45 -26.39 -19.20
N GLY A 70 23.97 -27.64 -19.07
CA GLY A 70 23.18 -28.78 -18.61
C GLY A 70 22.10 -29.19 -19.61
N GLU A 71 21.39 -30.29 -19.31
CA GLU A 71 20.28 -30.80 -20.13
C GLU A 71 18.98 -30.88 -19.28
N GLY A 72 17.84 -30.74 -19.95
CA GLY A 72 16.53 -30.86 -19.33
C GLY A 72 16.30 -29.90 -18.19
N PHE A 73 15.84 -30.38 -17.03
CA PHE A 73 15.59 -29.59 -15.82
C PHE A 73 16.84 -28.88 -15.29
N PHE A 74 18.03 -29.42 -15.56
CA PHE A 74 19.31 -28.83 -15.14
C PHE A 74 19.87 -27.80 -16.13
N ASN A 75 19.07 -27.38 -17.12
CA ASN A 75 19.49 -26.39 -18.10
C ASN A 75 19.50 -24.97 -17.50
N ILE A 76 20.71 -24.45 -17.24
CA ILE A 76 20.93 -23.12 -16.67
C ILE A 76 20.34 -22.03 -17.57
N ALA A 77 20.46 -22.17 -18.90
CA ALA A 77 19.94 -21.19 -19.85
C ALA A 77 18.41 -21.09 -19.78
N PHE A 78 17.73 -22.23 -19.67
CA PHE A 78 16.27 -22.28 -19.51
C PHE A 78 15.81 -21.53 -18.25
N TRP A 79 16.39 -21.79 -17.11
CA TRP A 79 15.98 -21.14 -15.86
C TRP A 79 16.32 -19.64 -15.83
N ASN A 80 17.43 -19.23 -16.45
CA ASN A 80 17.74 -17.81 -16.63
C ASN A 80 16.74 -17.12 -17.57
N LEU A 81 16.28 -17.80 -18.61
CA LEU A 81 15.22 -17.29 -19.50
C LEU A 81 13.90 -17.12 -18.73
N VAL A 82 13.50 -18.10 -17.94
CA VAL A 82 12.30 -18.02 -17.10
C VAL A 82 12.40 -16.85 -16.13
N ALA A 83 13.56 -16.67 -15.46
CA ALA A 83 13.80 -15.53 -14.57
C ALA A 83 13.72 -14.18 -15.31
N SER A 84 14.24 -14.11 -16.53
CA SER A 84 14.19 -12.91 -17.36
C SER A 84 12.75 -12.57 -17.78
N ILE A 85 11.97 -13.56 -18.21
CA ILE A 85 10.54 -13.38 -18.50
C ILE A 85 9.80 -12.93 -17.22
N GLY A 86 10.11 -13.55 -16.09
CA GLY A 86 9.55 -13.17 -14.79
C GLY A 86 9.78 -11.69 -14.47
N SER A 87 10.98 -11.18 -14.72
CA SER A 87 11.32 -9.78 -14.48
C SER A 87 10.50 -8.83 -15.38
N LEU A 88 10.22 -9.20 -16.61
CA LEU A 88 9.35 -8.42 -17.52
C LEU A 88 7.89 -8.43 -17.02
N VAL A 89 7.39 -9.58 -16.57
CA VAL A 89 6.06 -9.71 -15.96
C VAL A 89 5.94 -8.84 -14.70
N LEU A 90 6.97 -8.83 -13.85
CA LEU A 90 7.05 -8.00 -12.66
C LEU A 90 7.03 -6.50 -13.02
N THR A 91 7.84 -6.09 -14.00
CA THR A 91 7.90 -4.72 -14.49
C THR A 91 6.55 -4.27 -15.03
N PHE A 92 5.85 -5.13 -15.77
CA PHE A 92 4.51 -4.86 -16.25
C PHE A 92 3.51 -4.65 -15.09
N GLY A 93 3.61 -5.46 -14.01
CA GLY A 93 2.84 -5.24 -12.79
C GLY A 93 3.05 -3.84 -12.19
N ILE A 94 4.30 -3.40 -12.06
CA ILE A 94 4.61 -2.05 -11.57
C ILE A 94 4.06 -0.97 -12.51
N LEU A 95 4.17 -1.17 -13.82
CA LEU A 95 3.61 -0.24 -14.80
C LEU A 95 2.09 -0.08 -14.66
N LEU A 96 1.36 -1.17 -14.41
CA LEU A 96 -0.08 -1.12 -14.13
C LEU A 96 -0.41 -0.26 -12.90
N PHE A 97 0.41 -0.31 -11.87
CA PHE A 97 0.27 0.57 -10.71
C PHE A 97 0.43 2.05 -11.08
N LEU A 98 1.46 2.40 -11.84
CA LEU A 98 1.67 3.77 -12.30
C LEU A 98 0.52 4.27 -13.19
N ILE A 99 0.00 3.40 -14.06
CA ILE A 99 -1.19 3.69 -14.88
C ILE A 99 -2.40 3.93 -13.99
N ASN A 100 -2.61 3.10 -12.95
CA ASN A 100 -3.70 3.25 -12.00
C ASN A 100 -3.63 4.61 -11.29
N ILE A 101 -2.44 5.01 -10.82
CA ILE A 101 -2.21 6.34 -10.25
C ILE A 101 -2.58 7.44 -11.25
N ALA A 102 -2.09 7.36 -12.49
CA ALA A 102 -2.32 8.36 -13.51
C ALA A 102 -3.81 8.53 -13.86
N ILE A 103 -4.54 7.42 -13.94
CA ILE A 103 -6.00 7.42 -14.17
C ILE A 103 -6.72 8.04 -12.96
N THR A 104 -6.37 7.60 -11.74
CA THR A 104 -6.97 8.09 -10.50
C THR A 104 -6.70 9.56 -10.27
N ALA A 105 -5.50 10.05 -10.60
CA ALA A 105 -5.15 11.47 -10.48
C ALA A 105 -6.08 12.35 -11.33
N ARG A 106 -6.49 11.89 -12.50
CA ARG A 106 -7.42 12.60 -13.40
C ARG A 106 -8.89 12.43 -13.01
N SER A 107 -9.23 11.46 -12.17
CA SER A 107 -10.60 11.23 -11.70
C SER A 107 -11.09 12.39 -10.84
N LYS A 108 -12.36 12.77 -10.97
CA LYS A 108 -13.04 13.74 -10.13
C LYS A 108 -13.80 13.09 -8.96
N VAL A 109 -13.87 11.77 -8.93
CA VAL A 109 -14.60 11.02 -7.91
C VAL A 109 -13.77 11.03 -6.62
N ARG A 110 -14.37 11.51 -5.53
CA ARG A 110 -13.76 11.49 -4.21
C ARG A 110 -13.99 10.13 -3.54
N ALA A 111 -13.04 9.72 -2.73
CA ALA A 111 -13.19 8.56 -1.86
C ALA A 111 -14.13 8.90 -0.70
N PRO A 112 -14.90 7.92 -0.17
CA PRO A 112 -15.53 8.07 1.13
C PRO A 112 -14.47 8.26 2.23
N LEU A 113 -14.88 8.80 3.37
CA LEU A 113 -13.95 9.05 4.49
C LEU A 113 -13.34 7.75 5.03
N ASP A 114 -14.15 6.71 5.11
CA ASP A 114 -13.77 5.39 5.61
C ASP A 114 -14.18 4.29 4.63
N PRO A 115 -13.42 4.09 3.52
CA PRO A 115 -13.76 3.09 2.51
C PRO A 115 -13.58 1.64 2.97
N TRP A 116 -12.83 1.42 4.08
CA TRP A 116 -12.44 0.10 4.55
C TRP A 116 -13.18 -0.34 5.82
N ASN A 117 -14.11 0.48 6.32
CA ASN A 117 -14.71 0.31 7.64
C ASN A 117 -13.63 0.07 8.72
N ALA A 118 -12.64 0.95 8.73
CA ALA A 118 -11.45 0.86 9.57
C ALA A 118 -11.77 1.11 11.04
N ARG A 119 -10.82 0.74 11.92
CA ARG A 119 -10.99 0.83 13.38
C ARG A 119 -10.10 1.87 14.04
N SER A 120 -9.06 2.30 13.34
CA SER A 120 -7.99 3.13 13.89
C SER A 120 -8.23 4.63 13.68
N LEU A 121 -7.56 5.44 14.50
CA LEU A 121 -7.77 6.89 14.63
C LEU A 121 -7.49 7.67 13.34
N GLU A 122 -6.56 7.22 12.50
CA GLU A 122 -6.24 7.91 11.25
C GLU A 122 -7.44 7.98 10.29
N TRP A 123 -8.42 7.09 10.44
CA TRP A 123 -9.65 7.12 9.64
C TRP A 123 -10.74 8.03 10.19
N MET A 124 -10.55 8.61 11.38
CA MET A 124 -11.42 9.64 11.93
C MET A 124 -11.14 11.04 11.36
N THR A 125 -10.04 11.23 10.63
CA THR A 125 -9.67 12.52 10.03
C THR A 125 -10.29 12.72 8.66
N SER A 126 -10.27 13.95 8.14
CA SER A 126 -10.64 14.27 6.75
C SER A 126 -9.73 13.54 5.74
N SER A 127 -10.13 13.49 4.46
CA SER A 127 -9.35 12.89 3.37
C SER A 127 -9.18 13.91 2.23
N PRO A 128 -8.01 14.52 2.06
CA PRO A 128 -6.77 14.44 2.87
C PRO A 128 -6.92 14.96 4.30
N PRO A 129 -6.08 14.50 5.25
CA PRO A 129 -6.11 15.04 6.61
C PRO A 129 -5.59 16.48 6.65
N LYS A 130 -6.08 17.26 7.62
CA LYS A 130 -5.56 18.60 7.92
C LYS A 130 -4.14 18.52 8.50
N GLU A 131 -3.38 19.62 8.46
CA GLU A 131 -1.97 19.64 8.95
C GLU A 131 -1.84 19.20 10.43
N HIS A 132 -2.83 19.53 11.26
CA HIS A 132 -2.91 19.16 12.67
C HIS A 132 -3.76 17.89 12.95
N ASN A 133 -4.21 17.20 11.93
CA ASN A 133 -5.07 16.01 11.91
C ASN A 133 -6.47 16.22 12.50
N PHE A 134 -6.60 16.67 13.75
CA PHE A 134 -7.88 16.83 14.45
C PHE A 134 -8.08 18.28 14.85
N ASP A 135 -9.25 18.83 14.55
CA ASP A 135 -9.65 20.17 15.02
C ASP A 135 -9.99 20.18 16.52
N SER A 136 -10.40 19.03 17.06
CA SER A 136 -10.56 18.77 18.48
C SER A 136 -9.87 17.43 18.82
N ILE A 137 -9.01 17.44 19.83
CA ILE A 137 -8.28 16.22 20.21
C ILE A 137 -9.27 15.18 20.76
N PRO A 138 -9.43 14.02 20.10
CA PRO A 138 -10.35 13.00 20.56
C PRO A 138 -9.87 12.35 21.87
N HIS A 139 -10.76 12.17 22.82
CA HIS A 139 -10.49 11.32 23.98
C HIS A 139 -10.52 9.85 23.54
N VAL A 140 -9.44 9.13 23.81
CA VAL A 140 -9.25 7.74 23.41
C VAL A 140 -9.38 6.85 24.63
N HIS A 141 -10.35 5.96 24.64
CA HIS A 141 -10.62 5.00 25.71
C HIS A 141 -10.29 3.57 25.32
N HIS A 142 -10.28 3.28 24.01
CA HIS A 142 -10.07 1.95 23.45
C HIS A 142 -8.97 1.96 22.39
N LEU A 143 -8.32 0.82 22.18
CA LEU A 143 -7.30 0.66 21.14
C LEU A 143 -7.87 0.90 19.73
N ASP A 144 -9.13 0.52 19.53
CA ASP A 144 -9.91 0.69 18.30
C ASP A 144 -11.07 1.71 18.50
N GLU A 145 -10.73 2.87 19.03
CA GLU A 145 -11.67 3.95 19.39
C GLU A 145 -12.66 4.29 18.28
N PHE A 146 -12.20 4.33 17.02
CA PHE A 146 -13.06 4.65 15.89
C PHE A 146 -14.16 3.61 15.67
N PHE A 147 -13.87 2.34 15.93
CA PHE A 147 -14.86 1.28 15.88
C PHE A 147 -15.92 1.45 16.97
N HIS A 148 -15.52 1.72 18.20
CA HIS A 148 -16.44 1.92 19.32
C HIS A 148 -17.31 3.18 19.17
N ARG A 149 -16.87 4.15 18.41
CA ARG A 149 -17.69 5.33 18.08
C ARG A 149 -18.69 5.05 16.94
N LYS A 150 -18.39 4.11 16.05
CA LYS A 150 -19.28 3.72 14.97
C LYS A 150 -20.32 2.69 15.41
N TYR A 151 -19.91 1.77 16.28
CA TYR A 151 -20.71 0.59 16.61
C TYR A 151 -20.92 0.45 18.12
N GLU A 152 -22.13 0.05 18.49
CA GLU A 152 -22.50 -0.32 19.84
C GLU A 152 -23.04 -1.76 19.84
N GLU A 153 -22.71 -2.53 20.89
CA GLU A 153 -23.22 -3.89 21.06
C GLU A 153 -24.63 -3.81 21.65
N ASP A 154 -25.61 -4.40 20.97
CA ASP A 154 -26.95 -4.58 21.50
C ASP A 154 -26.91 -5.58 22.68
N PRO A 155 -27.29 -5.16 23.90
CA PRO A 155 -27.18 -5.99 25.09
C PRO A 155 -28.09 -7.21 25.09
N VAL A 156 -29.08 -7.27 24.19
CA VAL A 156 -30.06 -8.38 24.10
C VAL A 156 -29.68 -9.38 23.02
N THR A 157 -29.29 -8.87 21.84
CA THR A 157 -29.00 -9.71 20.67
C THR A 157 -27.52 -10.01 20.48
N HIS A 158 -26.62 -9.34 21.22
CA HIS A 158 -25.16 -9.37 21.06
C HIS A 158 -24.70 -9.09 19.62
N THR A 159 -25.50 -8.34 18.87
CA THR A 159 -25.15 -7.90 17.51
C THR A 159 -24.62 -6.47 17.54
N MET A 160 -23.62 -6.18 16.69
CA MET A 160 -23.10 -4.83 16.53
C MET A 160 -24.08 -4.00 15.69
N ARG A 161 -24.54 -2.89 16.26
CA ARG A 161 -25.41 -1.91 15.60
C ARG A 161 -24.59 -0.66 15.29
N GLU A 162 -24.67 -0.18 14.06
CA GLU A 162 -24.08 1.10 13.67
C GLU A 162 -24.89 2.25 14.30
N VAL A 163 -24.19 3.08 15.09
CA VAL A 163 -24.77 4.23 15.80
C VAL A 163 -24.33 5.57 15.19
N ALA A 164 -23.18 5.61 14.54
CA ALA A 164 -22.71 6.80 13.86
C ALA A 164 -21.89 6.47 12.62
N THR A 165 -22.04 7.27 11.56
CA THR A 165 -21.17 7.17 10.37
C THR A 165 -19.85 7.93 10.55
N ALA A 166 -18.84 7.63 9.72
CA ALA A 166 -17.56 8.34 9.73
C ALA A 166 -17.74 9.86 9.54
N GLU A 167 -18.68 10.25 8.68
CA GLU A 167 -19.01 11.66 8.40
C GLU A 167 -19.61 12.36 9.63
N GLN A 168 -20.47 11.67 10.37
CA GLN A 168 -21.08 12.23 11.59
C GLN A 168 -20.05 12.43 12.69
N ILE A 169 -19.14 11.46 12.87
CA ILE A 169 -18.04 11.54 13.85
C ILE A 169 -17.09 12.69 13.50
N LEU A 170 -16.72 12.83 12.22
CA LEU A 170 -15.89 13.94 11.76
C LEU A 170 -16.57 15.29 11.99
N ALA A 171 -17.86 15.41 11.64
CA ALA A 171 -18.63 16.64 11.83
C ALA A 171 -18.77 17.02 13.30
N GLU A 172 -18.83 16.05 14.22
CA GLU A 172 -18.79 16.29 15.67
C GLU A 172 -17.45 16.85 16.10
N LEU A 173 -16.33 16.25 15.67
CA LEU A 173 -14.98 16.73 15.99
C LEU A 173 -14.74 18.15 15.43
N GLU A 174 -15.21 18.45 14.22
CA GLU A 174 -15.11 19.79 13.62
C GLU A 174 -15.98 20.83 14.34
N ARG A 175 -17.13 20.43 14.88
CA ARG A 175 -17.98 21.33 15.66
C ARG A 175 -17.35 21.75 16.99
N ASN A 176 -16.58 20.86 17.59
CA ASN A 176 -15.87 21.08 18.84
C ASN A 176 -14.43 21.58 18.62
N ALA A 177 -14.15 22.19 17.46
CA ALA A 177 -12.82 22.60 17.06
C ALA A 177 -12.17 23.55 18.06
N ASP A 178 -10.90 23.29 18.41
CA ASP A 178 -10.06 24.21 19.18
C ASP A 178 -9.40 25.22 18.23
N THR A 179 -9.77 26.48 18.37
CA THR A 179 -9.25 27.59 17.52
C THR A 179 -7.82 27.99 17.89
N ASN A 180 -7.26 27.47 18.99
CA ASN A 180 -5.93 27.82 19.48
C ASN A 180 -4.80 26.94 18.92
N ILE A 181 -5.09 26.01 18.03
CA ILE A 181 -4.07 25.16 17.41
C ILE A 181 -3.18 26.01 16.50
N HIS A 182 -1.94 26.22 16.91
CA HIS A 182 -0.92 26.93 16.14
C HIS A 182 0.10 25.95 15.55
N MET A 183 0.16 25.92 14.22
CA MET A 183 1.12 25.09 13.48
C MET A 183 2.29 25.93 12.96
N PRO A 184 3.52 25.40 12.95
CA PRO A 184 4.65 26.08 12.33
C PRO A 184 4.43 26.23 10.83
N SER A 185 5.03 27.28 10.24
CA SER A 185 4.95 27.50 8.79
C SER A 185 5.49 26.31 7.99
N PRO A 186 4.83 25.90 6.90
CA PRO A 186 5.33 24.84 6.03
C PRO A 186 6.74 25.13 5.53
N SER A 187 7.60 24.12 5.48
CA SER A 187 9.00 24.27 5.07
C SER A 187 9.41 23.15 4.13
N TYR A 188 10.15 23.50 3.07
CA TYR A 188 10.78 22.54 2.16
C TYR A 188 12.18 22.10 2.60
N TRP A 189 12.74 22.67 3.67
CA TRP A 189 14.07 22.35 4.15
C TRP A 189 14.32 20.87 4.46
N PRO A 190 13.37 20.13 5.04
CA PRO A 190 13.53 18.68 5.24
C PRO A 190 13.71 17.92 3.92
N LEU A 191 13.01 18.33 2.86
CA LEU A 191 13.15 17.72 1.53
C LEU A 191 14.55 18.04 0.92
N VAL A 192 15.01 19.29 1.06
CA VAL A 192 16.33 19.73 0.60
C VAL A 192 17.43 18.96 1.31
N LEU A 193 17.33 18.80 2.65
CA LEU A 193 18.28 18.01 3.43
C LEU A 193 18.28 16.52 3.03
N ALA A 194 17.11 15.95 2.77
CA ALA A 194 16.99 14.57 2.32
C ALA A 194 17.58 14.35 0.92
N ALA A 195 17.64 15.39 0.07
CA ALA A 195 18.28 15.35 -1.24
C ALA A 195 19.82 15.38 -1.16
N GLY A 196 20.40 15.53 0.02
CA GLY A 196 21.85 15.44 0.22
C GLY A 196 22.61 16.73 -0.13
N LEU A 197 21.98 17.86 0.05
CA LEU A 197 22.61 19.18 -0.08
C LEU A 197 23.24 19.64 1.21
#